data_9cbfe7657a575801f1bef1c5d68db6f1
#
_entry.id   9cbfe7657a575801f1bef1c5d68db6f1
#
_cell.length_a   1.000
_cell.length_b   1.000
_cell.length_c   1.000
_cell.angle_alpha   90.00
_cell.angle_beta   90.00
_cell.angle_gamma   90.00
#
_symmetry.space_group_name_H-M   'P 1'
#
loop_
_entity.id
_entity.type
_entity.pdbx_description
1 polymer ?
#
loop_
_entity_poly.entity_id
_entity_poly.type
_entity_poly.pdbx_seq_one_letter_code
_entity_poly.pdbx_strand_id
1 'polypeptide(L)'
;IVIGAEEKFDPKIAASYKKTPSSFDRSIEPDYGETASLAVPDVYKASLENGLKIYGIENDEVPLVRFNLSIKGGQLLESMDKLGLANLTASLLEKGTANKTVTELEEAIQELGASINVYSGTENTTISATTLAKNYDKTLALVKEMLLEPRFDSNEFDLVKKATIARLRQQEASPNAVARNTYNELIYGKDNMRGKNNLGNTGSVSNITLEDVK
;
A
#
# COMPACT_ATOMS: atom_id res chain seq x y z
N ILE A 1 -6.61 29.35 -14.31
CA ILE A 1 -5.53 28.69 -15.07
C ILE A 1 -5.06 29.71 -16.07
N VAL A 2 -3.89 30.34 -15.84
CA VAL A 2 -3.24 31.20 -16.81
C VAL A 2 -2.51 30.29 -17.77
N ILE A 3 -3.05 30.09 -18.96
CA ILE A 3 -2.35 29.41 -20.03
C ILE A 3 -1.28 30.41 -20.50
N GLY A 4 -0.02 30.17 -20.12
CA GLY A 4 1.11 30.93 -20.64
C GLY A 4 1.15 30.82 -22.15
N ALA A 5 1.50 31.89 -22.84
CA ALA A 5 1.70 31.85 -24.28
C ALA A 5 2.77 30.81 -24.60
N GLU A 6 2.53 29.96 -25.61
CA GLU A 6 3.55 29.00 -26.11
C GLU A 6 4.80 29.84 -26.48
N GLU A 7 5.91 29.54 -25.81
CA GLU A 7 7.21 30.08 -26.23
C GLU A 7 7.51 29.55 -27.62
N LYS A 8 7.50 30.45 -28.60
CA LYS A 8 7.86 30.10 -29.97
C LYS A 8 9.35 29.71 -29.99
N PHE A 9 9.66 28.50 -30.36
CA PHE A 9 11.01 28.03 -30.60
C PHE A 9 11.71 28.96 -31.59
N ASP A 10 12.80 29.64 -31.18
CA ASP A 10 13.64 30.45 -32.05
C ASP A 10 14.81 29.61 -32.56
N PRO A 11 14.80 29.27 -33.87
CA PRO A 11 15.88 28.46 -34.46
C PRO A 11 17.26 29.13 -34.37
N LYS A 12 17.33 30.46 -34.21
CA LYS A 12 18.60 31.19 -34.08
C LYS A 12 19.24 30.97 -32.71
N ILE A 13 18.44 30.79 -31.64
CA ILE A 13 18.93 30.44 -30.32
C ILE A 13 19.53 29.05 -30.34
N ALA A 14 18.85 28.09 -30.96
CA ALA A 14 19.37 26.73 -31.09
C ALA A 14 20.66 26.68 -31.94
N ALA A 15 20.75 27.49 -33.01
CA ALA A 15 21.95 27.59 -33.85
C ALA A 15 23.14 28.28 -33.14
N SER A 16 22.87 29.11 -32.13
CA SER A 16 23.90 29.78 -31.32
C SER A 16 24.46 28.91 -30.20
N TYR A 17 23.82 27.77 -29.90
CA TYR A 17 24.25 26.87 -28.84
C TYR A 17 25.61 26.25 -29.17
N LYS A 18 26.64 26.66 -28.43
CA LYS A 18 27.93 26.04 -28.44
C LYS A 18 27.98 24.96 -27.38
N LYS A 19 28.21 23.72 -27.79
CA LYS A 19 28.43 22.62 -26.86
C LYS A 19 29.58 22.97 -25.92
N THR A 20 29.34 22.99 -24.63
CA THR A 20 30.40 23.17 -23.63
C THR A 20 31.48 22.11 -23.87
N PRO A 21 32.77 22.49 -24.03
CA PRO A 21 33.81 21.51 -24.12
C PRO A 21 33.84 20.60 -22.91
N SER A 22 33.78 19.32 -23.11
CA SER A 22 33.93 18.33 -22.04
C SER A 22 35.41 17.87 -22.06
N SER A 23 36.06 17.91 -20.89
CA SER A 23 37.37 17.30 -20.71
C SER A 23 37.31 15.78 -20.68
N PHE A 24 36.09 15.24 -20.75
CA PHE A 24 35.83 13.82 -20.71
C PHE A 24 35.46 13.30 -22.09
N ASP A 25 36.25 12.35 -22.62
CA ASP A 25 35.93 11.67 -23.87
C ASP A 25 34.86 10.60 -23.65
N ARG A 26 33.67 10.89 -24.12
CA ARG A 26 32.51 10.00 -24.00
C ARG A 26 32.50 8.82 -24.96
N SER A 27 33.47 8.73 -25.86
CA SER A 27 33.65 7.58 -26.75
C SER A 27 34.43 6.45 -26.06
N ILE A 28 35.10 6.77 -24.94
CA ILE A 28 35.84 5.80 -24.15
C ILE A 28 34.93 5.40 -22.97
N GLU A 29 34.63 4.11 -22.89
CA GLU A 29 33.93 3.56 -21.74
C GLU A 29 34.81 3.70 -20.49
N PRO A 30 34.29 4.28 -19.38
CA PRO A 30 35.06 4.38 -18.14
C PRO A 30 35.40 2.99 -17.61
N ASP A 31 36.59 2.84 -17.05
CA ASP A 31 36.99 1.61 -16.39
C ASP A 31 35.99 1.23 -15.32
N TYR A 32 35.61 -0.04 -15.29
CA TYR A 32 34.82 -0.58 -14.17
C TYR A 32 35.67 -0.47 -12.92
N GLY A 33 35.22 0.37 -11.99
CA GLY A 33 35.83 0.44 -10.67
C GLY A 33 35.74 -0.90 -9.93
N GLU A 34 36.43 -0.99 -8.81
CA GLU A 34 36.30 -2.17 -7.93
C GLU A 34 34.82 -2.40 -7.57
N THR A 35 34.38 -3.64 -7.68
CA THR A 35 33.01 -4.00 -7.29
C THR A 35 32.83 -3.66 -5.79
N ALA A 36 31.93 -2.72 -5.49
CA ALA A 36 31.65 -2.36 -4.13
C ALA A 36 31.16 -3.62 -3.36
N SER A 37 31.80 -3.91 -2.24
CA SER A 37 31.34 -4.98 -1.36
C SER A 37 29.99 -4.59 -0.77
N LEU A 38 28.97 -5.42 -0.97
CA LEU A 38 27.65 -5.23 -0.39
C LEU A 38 27.74 -5.51 1.13
N ALA A 39 27.66 -4.47 1.93
CA ALA A 39 27.49 -4.62 3.38
C ALA A 39 26.02 -4.94 3.67
N VAL A 40 25.72 -6.15 4.10
CA VAL A 40 24.38 -6.52 4.58
C VAL A 40 24.23 -6.00 6.00
N PRO A 41 23.23 -5.15 6.30
CA PRO A 41 23.03 -4.66 7.64
C PRO A 41 22.66 -5.77 8.62
N ASP A 42 23.08 -5.64 9.87
CA ASP A 42 22.71 -6.57 10.93
C ASP A 42 21.20 -6.51 11.22
N VAL A 43 20.58 -7.67 11.28
CA VAL A 43 19.15 -7.82 11.59
C VAL A 43 19.00 -8.27 13.04
N TYR A 44 18.48 -7.42 13.91
CA TYR A 44 18.08 -7.87 15.24
C TYR A 44 16.77 -8.66 15.20
N LYS A 45 16.64 -9.61 16.13
CA LYS A 45 15.45 -10.47 16.23
C LYS A 45 14.97 -10.52 17.67
N ALA A 46 13.66 -10.38 17.84
CA ALA A 46 13.01 -10.52 19.13
C ALA A 46 11.70 -11.30 18.99
N SER A 47 11.20 -11.82 20.09
CA SER A 47 9.89 -12.47 20.16
C SER A 47 9.17 -12.03 21.43
N LEU A 48 7.89 -11.71 21.31
CA LEU A 48 7.04 -11.42 22.45
C LEU A 48 6.39 -12.70 22.98
N GLU A 49 5.90 -12.67 24.22
CA GLU A 49 5.25 -13.82 24.87
C GLU A 49 4.00 -14.32 24.11
N ASN A 50 3.31 -13.45 23.38
CA ASN A 50 2.17 -13.79 22.53
C ASN A 50 2.57 -14.45 21.19
N GLY A 51 3.86 -14.73 20.97
CA GLY A 51 4.39 -15.35 19.76
C GLY A 51 4.67 -14.39 18.60
N LEU A 52 4.47 -13.08 18.76
CA LEU A 52 4.85 -12.09 17.76
C LEU A 52 6.36 -12.06 17.59
N LYS A 53 6.81 -12.25 16.37
CA LYS A 53 8.24 -12.15 15.99
C LYS A 53 8.54 -10.77 15.45
N ILE A 54 9.63 -10.20 15.92
CA ILE A 54 10.11 -8.88 15.52
C ILE A 54 11.44 -9.05 14.81
N TYR A 55 11.56 -8.41 13.66
CA TYR A 55 12.80 -8.30 12.89
C TYR A 55 13.03 -6.83 12.59
N GLY A 56 14.23 -6.33 12.83
CA GLY A 56 14.51 -4.92 12.58
C GLY A 56 15.96 -4.69 12.18
N ILE A 57 16.14 -3.58 11.50
CA ILE A 57 17.44 -3.05 11.08
C ILE A 57 17.53 -1.64 11.64
N GLU A 58 18.64 -1.32 12.28
CA GLU A 58 18.94 0.00 12.77
C GLU A 58 19.63 0.82 11.67
N ASN A 59 19.13 2.05 11.42
CA ASN A 59 19.70 2.99 10.48
C ASN A 59 19.54 4.41 11.05
N ASP A 60 20.66 5.07 11.33
CA ASP A 60 20.70 6.37 11.99
C ASP A 60 20.81 7.56 11.02
N GLU A 61 20.84 7.32 9.70
CA GLU A 61 21.01 8.39 8.71
C GLU A 61 19.84 9.38 8.69
N VAL A 62 18.62 8.89 8.95
CA VAL A 62 17.41 9.71 8.95
C VAL A 62 16.55 9.35 10.16
N PRO A 63 16.02 10.34 10.93
CA PRO A 63 15.21 10.07 12.12
C PRO A 63 13.78 9.61 11.75
N LEU A 64 13.67 8.57 10.96
CA LEU A 64 12.42 7.93 10.53
C LEU A 64 12.35 6.50 11.06
N VAL A 65 11.16 6.11 11.48
CA VAL A 65 10.85 4.71 11.78
C VAL A 65 9.81 4.22 10.77
N ARG A 66 10.11 3.11 10.14
CA ARG A 66 9.15 2.36 9.32
C ARG A 66 8.93 1.00 9.95
N PHE A 67 7.69 0.62 10.14
CA PHE A 67 7.35 -0.72 10.59
C PHE A 67 6.18 -1.30 9.80
N ASN A 68 6.18 -2.63 9.70
CA ASN A 68 5.11 -3.40 9.07
C ASN A 68 4.66 -4.48 10.06
N LEU A 69 3.39 -4.46 10.39
CA LEU A 69 2.74 -5.54 11.15
C LEU A 69 2.02 -6.46 10.16
N SER A 70 2.49 -7.69 10.03
CA SER A 70 1.88 -8.69 9.17
C SER A 70 1.09 -9.70 10.01
N ILE A 71 -0.20 -9.77 9.78
CA ILE A 71 -1.14 -10.66 10.44
C ILE A 71 -1.51 -11.75 9.45
N LYS A 72 -1.34 -13.01 9.83
CA LYS A 72 -1.79 -14.14 9.02
C LYS A 72 -3.29 -14.08 8.82
N GLY A 73 -3.72 -14.12 7.60
CA GLY A 73 -5.10 -13.95 7.20
C GLY A 73 -5.15 -13.33 5.80
N GLY A 74 -6.31 -12.89 5.37
CA GLY A 74 -6.50 -12.35 4.04
C GLY A 74 -7.38 -13.27 3.20
N GLN A 75 -7.29 -13.18 1.89
CA GLN A 75 -8.17 -13.88 0.96
C GLN A 75 -8.29 -15.40 1.22
N LEU A 76 -7.23 -16.07 1.64
CA LEU A 76 -7.27 -17.53 1.89
C LEU A 76 -8.20 -17.94 3.03
N LEU A 77 -8.60 -17.03 3.90
CA LEU A 77 -9.55 -17.29 4.99
C LEU A 77 -10.99 -16.97 4.61
N GLU A 78 -11.24 -16.42 3.42
CA GLU A 78 -12.57 -16.08 2.94
C GLU A 78 -13.33 -17.29 2.43
N SER A 79 -14.66 -17.17 2.34
CA SER A 79 -15.50 -18.11 1.58
C SER A 79 -15.73 -17.60 0.17
N MET A 80 -16.03 -18.51 -0.78
CA MET A 80 -16.23 -18.16 -2.19
C MET A 80 -17.38 -17.18 -2.43
N ASP A 81 -18.39 -17.20 -1.58
CA ASP A 81 -19.56 -16.31 -1.64
C ASP A 81 -19.29 -14.92 -1.03
N LYS A 82 -18.20 -14.77 -0.27
CA LYS A 82 -17.77 -13.52 0.39
C LYS A 82 -16.35 -13.09 0.02
N LEU A 83 -15.91 -13.41 -1.18
CA LEU A 83 -14.62 -12.94 -1.70
C LEU A 83 -14.54 -11.41 -1.65
N GLY A 84 -13.43 -10.90 -1.14
CA GLY A 84 -13.18 -9.46 -0.94
C GLY A 84 -13.44 -8.98 0.48
N LEU A 85 -13.89 -9.86 1.39
CA LEU A 85 -14.15 -9.52 2.79
C LEU A 85 -12.92 -8.96 3.48
N ALA A 86 -11.77 -9.63 3.37
CA ALA A 86 -10.53 -9.18 4.01
C ALA A 86 -10.06 -7.81 3.47
N ASN A 87 -10.28 -7.55 2.18
CA ASN A 87 -9.96 -6.26 1.59
C ASN A 87 -10.89 -5.14 2.08
N LEU A 88 -12.21 -5.41 2.17
CA LEU A 88 -13.17 -4.48 2.75
C LEU A 88 -12.85 -4.19 4.21
N THR A 89 -12.54 -5.21 5.01
CA THR A 89 -12.14 -5.07 6.41
C THR A 89 -10.89 -4.20 6.54
N ALA A 90 -9.85 -4.47 5.76
CA ALA A 90 -8.63 -3.66 5.74
C ALA A 90 -8.92 -2.19 5.43
N SER A 91 -9.76 -1.93 4.42
CA SER A 91 -10.16 -0.57 4.04
C SER A 91 -10.97 0.13 5.14
N LEU A 92 -11.77 -0.61 5.90
CA LEU A 92 -12.59 -0.06 6.99
C LEU A 92 -11.77 0.25 8.25
N LEU A 93 -10.66 -0.44 8.48
CA LEU A 93 -9.74 -0.10 9.57
C LEU A 93 -9.15 1.32 9.44
N GLU A 94 -9.13 1.88 8.23
CA GLU A 94 -8.71 3.26 7.96
C GLU A 94 -9.87 4.27 8.08
N LYS A 95 -11.09 3.82 8.38
CA LYS A 95 -12.31 4.64 8.41
C LYS A 95 -12.76 5.02 9.82
N GLY A 96 -11.80 5.35 10.67
CA GLY A 96 -12.03 5.79 12.04
C GLY A 96 -11.89 4.69 13.08
N THR A 97 -11.85 5.11 14.32
CA THR A 97 -11.76 4.26 15.51
C THR A 97 -12.97 4.47 16.40
N ALA A 98 -13.12 3.71 17.48
CA ALA A 98 -14.17 3.93 18.45
C ALA A 98 -14.16 5.37 19.00
N ASN A 99 -12.98 5.98 19.07
CA ASN A 99 -12.76 7.30 19.67
C ASN A 99 -12.57 8.42 18.63
N LYS A 100 -12.47 8.10 17.34
CA LYS A 100 -12.20 9.07 16.28
C LYS A 100 -13.06 8.80 15.04
N THR A 101 -13.62 9.84 14.51
CA THR A 101 -14.20 9.84 13.15
C THR A 101 -13.09 9.68 12.09
N VAL A 102 -13.45 9.51 10.83
CA VAL A 102 -12.48 9.44 9.72
C VAL A 102 -11.60 10.69 9.68
N THR A 103 -12.22 11.88 9.78
CA THR A 103 -11.49 13.16 9.73
C THR A 103 -10.54 13.30 10.92
N GLU A 104 -11.01 13.01 12.15
CA GLU A 104 -10.17 13.08 13.36
C GLU A 104 -9.01 12.08 13.32
N LEU A 105 -9.20 10.90 12.72
CA LEU A 105 -8.13 9.92 12.53
C LEU A 105 -7.10 10.45 11.51
N GLU A 106 -7.54 10.96 10.37
CA GLU A 106 -6.68 11.55 9.35
C GLU A 106 -5.87 12.74 9.89
N GLU A 107 -6.51 13.64 10.64
CA GLU A 107 -5.86 14.76 11.32
C GLU A 107 -4.80 14.28 12.32
N ALA A 108 -5.14 13.28 13.16
CA ALA A 108 -4.19 12.71 14.11
C ALA A 108 -2.96 12.08 13.43
N ILE A 109 -3.14 11.40 12.30
CA ILE A 109 -2.04 10.84 11.50
C ILE A 109 -1.18 11.98 10.92
N GLN A 110 -1.80 13.04 10.39
CA GLN A 110 -1.10 14.19 9.80
C GLN A 110 -0.30 14.97 10.84
N GLU A 111 -0.87 15.21 12.03
CA GLU A 111 -0.18 15.90 13.13
C GLU A 111 1.10 15.18 13.58
N LEU A 112 1.13 13.84 13.47
CA LEU A 112 2.31 13.04 13.75
C LEU A 112 3.33 13.05 12.60
N GLY A 113 3.01 13.64 11.44
CA GLY A 113 3.81 13.50 10.23
C GLY A 113 3.97 12.04 9.84
N ALA A 114 2.95 11.23 10.10
CA ALA A 114 2.95 9.81 9.85
C ALA A 114 2.17 9.46 8.57
N SER A 115 2.40 8.25 8.09
CA SER A 115 1.59 7.59 7.08
C SER A 115 1.28 6.19 7.59
N ILE A 116 0.01 5.83 7.64
CA ILE A 116 -0.47 4.52 8.06
C ILE A 116 -1.36 3.98 6.95
N ASN A 117 -1.10 2.76 6.49
CA ASN A 117 -1.87 2.11 5.46
C ASN A 117 -2.18 0.67 5.88
N VAL A 118 -3.39 0.22 5.61
CA VAL A 118 -3.84 -1.15 5.87
C VAL A 118 -4.23 -1.79 4.55
N TYR A 119 -3.67 -2.94 4.24
CA TYR A 119 -4.02 -3.68 3.03
C TYR A 119 -4.06 -5.18 3.29
N SER A 120 -4.98 -5.85 2.62
CA SER A 120 -5.08 -7.30 2.66
C SER A 120 -4.61 -7.91 1.35
N GLY A 121 -3.71 -8.88 1.47
CA GLY A 121 -3.23 -9.71 0.37
C GLY A 121 -3.90 -11.08 0.36
N THR A 122 -3.26 -12.03 -0.30
CA THR A 122 -3.75 -13.41 -0.37
C THR A 122 -3.61 -14.12 0.98
N GLU A 123 -2.46 -14.01 1.64
CA GLU A 123 -2.11 -14.77 2.85
C GLU A 123 -2.08 -13.93 4.12
N ASN A 124 -1.90 -12.61 3.98
CA ASN A 124 -1.69 -11.73 5.12
C ASN A 124 -2.45 -10.42 4.93
N THR A 125 -2.89 -9.87 6.06
CA THR A 125 -3.25 -8.45 6.17
C THR A 125 -2.07 -7.72 6.79
N THR A 126 -1.65 -6.62 6.18
CA THR A 126 -0.48 -5.86 6.59
C THR A 126 -0.87 -4.43 6.93
N ILE A 127 -0.39 -3.97 8.07
CA ILE A 127 -0.43 -2.56 8.47
C ILE A 127 0.97 -2.02 8.30
N SER A 128 1.14 -1.02 7.44
CA SER A 128 2.41 -0.36 7.16
C SER A 128 2.36 1.05 7.71
N ALA A 129 3.33 1.41 8.54
CA ALA A 129 3.42 2.75 9.09
C ALA A 129 4.84 3.32 8.93
N THR A 130 4.90 4.61 8.60
CA THR A 130 6.13 5.41 8.57
C THR A 130 5.89 6.66 9.39
N THR A 131 6.82 7.00 10.27
CA THR A 131 6.71 8.16 11.16
C THR A 131 8.07 8.71 11.53
N LEU A 132 8.11 9.93 12.06
CA LEU A 132 9.31 10.46 12.70
C LEU A 132 9.64 9.65 13.97
N ALA A 133 10.92 9.39 14.23
CA ALA A 133 11.35 8.61 15.40
C ALA A 133 10.78 9.16 16.73
N LYS A 134 10.74 10.48 16.90
CA LYS A 134 10.16 11.15 18.09
C LYS A 134 8.65 10.90 18.27
N ASN A 135 7.93 10.51 17.22
CA ASN A 135 6.48 10.29 17.23
C ASN A 135 6.12 8.79 17.18
N TYR A 136 7.12 7.90 17.26
CA TYR A 136 6.93 6.45 17.12
C TYR A 136 5.87 5.90 18.09
N ASP A 137 5.99 6.18 19.39
CA ASP A 137 5.07 5.64 20.40
C ASP A 137 3.62 6.09 20.16
N LYS A 138 3.43 7.36 19.77
CA LYS A 138 2.11 7.90 19.45
C LYS A 138 1.53 7.26 18.19
N THR A 139 2.35 7.05 17.18
CA THR A 139 1.92 6.38 15.94
C THR A 139 1.57 4.92 16.20
N LEU A 140 2.36 4.23 17.02
CA LEU A 140 2.07 2.84 17.41
C LEU A 140 0.77 2.73 18.22
N ALA A 141 0.52 3.69 19.12
CA ALA A 141 -0.74 3.75 19.87
C ALA A 141 -1.93 3.95 18.93
N LEU A 142 -1.79 4.78 17.89
CA LEU A 142 -2.82 5.00 16.89
C LEU A 142 -3.08 3.74 16.05
N VAL A 143 -2.02 3.05 15.62
CA VAL A 143 -2.14 1.76 14.92
C VAL A 143 -2.84 0.72 15.79
N LYS A 144 -2.52 0.67 17.09
CA LYS A 144 -3.20 -0.21 18.05
C LYS A 144 -4.70 0.12 18.15
N GLU A 145 -5.06 1.40 18.22
CA GLU A 145 -6.45 1.84 18.28
C GLU A 145 -7.22 1.46 17.00
N MET A 146 -6.63 1.70 15.82
CA MET A 146 -7.21 1.31 14.52
C MET A 146 -7.47 -0.20 14.44
N LEU A 147 -6.57 -1.02 14.98
CA LEU A 147 -6.65 -2.47 14.87
C LEU A 147 -7.60 -3.09 15.91
N LEU A 148 -7.57 -2.61 17.16
CA LEU A 148 -8.29 -3.23 18.28
C LEU A 148 -9.63 -2.54 18.62
N GLU A 149 -9.80 -1.29 18.19
CA GLU A 149 -10.96 -0.47 18.46
C GLU A 149 -11.50 0.21 17.18
N PRO A 150 -11.67 -0.55 16.08
CA PRO A 150 -12.17 0.04 14.83
C PRO A 150 -13.61 0.51 15.00
N ARG A 151 -13.98 1.58 14.29
CA ARG A 151 -15.32 2.16 14.37
C ARG A 151 -16.38 1.31 13.69
N PHE A 152 -16.06 0.73 12.53
CA PHE A 152 -16.98 0.00 11.66
C PHE A 152 -18.34 0.69 11.46
N ASP A 153 -18.27 1.97 11.08
CA ASP A 153 -19.45 2.78 10.79
C ASP A 153 -20.21 2.27 9.58
N SER A 154 -21.55 2.24 9.64
CA SER A 154 -22.39 1.71 8.56
C SER A 154 -22.34 2.56 7.28
N ASN A 155 -22.23 3.89 7.40
CA ASN A 155 -22.17 4.75 6.23
C ASN A 155 -20.81 4.60 5.52
N GLU A 156 -19.72 4.51 6.30
CA GLU A 156 -18.38 4.24 5.77
C GLU A 156 -18.31 2.86 5.11
N PHE A 157 -18.93 1.85 5.70
CA PHE A 157 -19.05 0.52 5.08
C PHE A 157 -19.75 0.59 3.73
N ASP A 158 -20.87 1.27 3.64
CA ASP A 158 -21.61 1.43 2.38
C ASP A 158 -20.80 2.18 1.32
N LEU A 159 -20.05 3.22 1.72
CA LEU A 159 -19.18 3.98 0.82
C LEU A 159 -18.03 3.11 0.30
N VAL A 160 -17.31 2.40 1.17
CA VAL A 160 -16.21 1.50 0.80
C VAL A 160 -16.72 0.38 -0.09
N LYS A 161 -17.85 -0.24 0.25
CA LYS A 161 -18.48 -1.29 -0.55
C LYS A 161 -18.85 -0.80 -1.94
N LYS A 162 -19.49 0.36 -2.07
CA LYS A 162 -19.84 0.99 -3.36
C LYS A 162 -18.59 1.30 -4.19
N ALA A 163 -17.56 1.86 -3.56
CA ALA A 163 -16.30 2.17 -4.24
C ALA A 163 -15.61 0.89 -4.75
N THR A 164 -15.61 -0.19 -3.96
CA THR A 164 -15.05 -1.48 -4.35
C THR A 164 -15.82 -2.08 -5.54
N ILE A 165 -17.14 -2.05 -5.53
CA ILE A 165 -17.97 -2.51 -6.66
C ILE A 165 -17.70 -1.69 -7.93
N ALA A 166 -17.57 -0.37 -7.80
CA ALA A 166 -17.23 0.50 -8.93
C ALA A 166 -15.85 0.16 -9.52
N ARG A 167 -14.87 -0.08 -8.66
CA ARG A 167 -13.53 -0.51 -9.06
C ARG A 167 -13.53 -1.87 -9.75
N LEU A 168 -14.31 -2.83 -9.27
CA LEU A 168 -14.47 -4.15 -9.90
C LEU A 168 -15.06 -4.03 -11.30
N ARG A 169 -16.12 -3.22 -11.48
CA ARG A 169 -16.70 -2.95 -12.80
C ARG A 169 -15.70 -2.32 -13.78
N GLN A 170 -14.87 -1.40 -13.28
CA GLN A 170 -13.80 -0.83 -14.09
C GLN A 170 -12.76 -1.88 -14.49
N GLN A 171 -12.41 -2.81 -13.58
CA GLN A 171 -11.50 -3.92 -13.90
C GLN A 171 -12.11 -4.88 -14.94
N GLU A 172 -13.41 -5.17 -14.87
CA GLU A 172 -14.12 -5.99 -15.84
C GLU A 172 -14.08 -5.41 -17.26
N ALA A 173 -14.00 -4.07 -17.39
CA ALA A 173 -13.84 -3.37 -18.66
C ALA A 173 -12.37 -3.25 -19.13
N SER A 174 -11.39 -3.65 -18.32
CA SER A 174 -9.96 -3.57 -18.62
C SER A 174 -9.43 -4.87 -19.19
N PRO A 175 -8.97 -4.92 -20.48
CA PRO A 175 -8.43 -6.15 -21.07
C PRO A 175 -7.29 -6.77 -20.25
N ASN A 176 -6.41 -5.94 -19.70
CA ASN A 176 -5.26 -6.39 -18.89
C ASN A 176 -5.71 -7.03 -17.58
N ALA A 177 -6.73 -6.48 -16.92
CA ALA A 177 -7.26 -7.06 -15.69
C ALA A 177 -7.98 -8.38 -15.96
N VAL A 178 -8.77 -8.45 -17.03
CA VAL A 178 -9.45 -9.68 -17.47
C VAL A 178 -8.42 -10.76 -17.81
N ALA A 179 -7.41 -10.44 -18.61
CA ALA A 179 -6.35 -11.39 -18.97
C ALA A 179 -5.63 -11.95 -17.73
N ARG A 180 -5.27 -11.08 -16.78
CA ARG A 180 -4.62 -11.49 -15.53
C ARG A 180 -5.51 -12.41 -14.69
N ASN A 181 -6.77 -12.07 -14.51
CA ASN A 181 -7.70 -12.88 -13.74
C ASN A 181 -7.91 -14.26 -14.41
N THR A 182 -8.08 -14.29 -15.73
CA THR A 182 -8.18 -15.55 -16.50
C THR A 182 -6.90 -16.38 -16.38
N TYR A 183 -5.74 -15.77 -16.49
CA TYR A 183 -4.45 -16.43 -16.30
C TYR A 183 -4.34 -17.09 -14.91
N ASN A 184 -4.70 -16.36 -13.85
CA ASN A 184 -4.68 -16.89 -12.49
C ASN A 184 -5.65 -18.08 -12.34
N GLU A 185 -6.85 -17.99 -12.90
CA GLU A 185 -7.81 -19.11 -12.89
C GLU A 185 -7.31 -20.34 -13.65
N LEU A 186 -6.59 -20.15 -14.77
CA LEU A 186 -5.98 -21.25 -15.52
C LEU A 186 -4.85 -21.94 -14.75
N ILE A 187 -4.04 -21.17 -14.03
CA ILE A 187 -2.89 -21.72 -13.25
C ILE A 187 -3.34 -22.41 -11.97
N TYR A 188 -4.24 -21.77 -11.21
CA TYR A 188 -4.62 -22.23 -9.87
C TYR A 188 -5.93 -23.04 -9.85
N GLY A 189 -6.74 -22.94 -10.89
CA GLY A 189 -8.08 -23.54 -10.96
C GLY A 189 -9.18 -22.57 -10.51
N LYS A 190 -10.37 -22.78 -11.06
CA LYS A 190 -11.55 -21.93 -10.80
C LYS A 190 -12.05 -21.99 -9.35
N ASP A 191 -11.83 -23.10 -8.67
CA ASP A 191 -12.29 -23.32 -7.30
C ASP A 191 -11.19 -23.04 -6.25
N ASN A 192 -10.04 -22.54 -6.70
CA ASN A 192 -8.94 -22.18 -5.83
C ASN A 192 -8.95 -20.68 -5.53
N MET A 193 -8.85 -20.32 -4.25
CA MET A 193 -8.80 -18.93 -3.79
C MET A 193 -7.67 -18.12 -4.45
N ARG A 194 -6.51 -18.75 -4.70
CA ARG A 194 -5.37 -18.09 -5.38
C ARG A 194 -5.67 -17.72 -6.83
N GLY A 195 -6.63 -18.39 -7.46
CA GLY A 195 -7.15 -18.06 -8.80
C GLY A 195 -8.09 -16.86 -8.81
N LYS A 196 -8.54 -16.39 -7.66
CA LYS A 196 -9.53 -15.32 -7.56
C LYS A 196 -8.90 -13.96 -7.33
N ASN A 197 -9.63 -12.92 -7.76
CA ASN A 197 -9.26 -11.53 -7.46
C ASN A 197 -9.43 -11.29 -5.94
N ASN A 198 -8.42 -10.72 -5.29
CA ASN A 198 -8.46 -10.41 -3.86
C ASN A 198 -9.47 -9.31 -3.49
N LEU A 199 -9.94 -8.53 -4.45
CA LEU A 199 -11.08 -7.62 -4.28
C LEU A 199 -12.43 -8.35 -4.33
N GLY A 200 -12.43 -9.64 -4.64
CA GLY A 200 -13.63 -10.40 -4.92
C GLY A 200 -14.18 -10.15 -6.32
N ASN A 201 -15.48 -10.24 -6.44
CA ASN A 201 -16.28 -9.89 -7.63
C ASN A 201 -17.52 -9.11 -7.23
N THR A 202 -18.23 -8.52 -8.19
CA THR A 202 -19.41 -7.69 -7.91
C THR A 202 -20.49 -8.43 -7.13
N GLY A 203 -20.67 -9.73 -7.35
CA GLY A 203 -21.62 -10.58 -6.64
C GLY A 203 -21.20 -10.84 -5.20
N SER A 204 -19.96 -11.35 -5.00
CA SER A 204 -19.45 -11.67 -3.65
C SER A 204 -19.41 -10.44 -2.76
N VAL A 205 -18.89 -9.29 -3.26
CA VAL A 205 -18.86 -8.05 -2.51
C VAL A 205 -20.25 -7.54 -2.16
N SER A 206 -21.25 -7.74 -3.04
CA SER A 206 -22.65 -7.37 -2.75
C SER A 206 -23.24 -8.19 -1.59
N ASN A 207 -22.80 -9.43 -1.40
CA ASN A 207 -23.24 -10.32 -0.33
C ASN A 207 -22.61 -10.02 1.05
N ILE A 208 -21.49 -9.29 1.08
CA ILE A 208 -20.82 -8.94 2.34
C ILE A 208 -21.66 -7.93 3.12
N THR A 209 -21.87 -8.20 4.40
CA THR A 209 -22.56 -7.34 5.35
C THR A 209 -21.56 -6.72 6.34
N LEU A 210 -21.99 -5.69 7.05
CA LEU A 210 -21.17 -5.09 8.12
C LEU A 210 -20.89 -6.10 9.26
N GLU A 211 -21.82 -7.01 9.53
CA GLU A 211 -21.63 -8.06 10.55
C GLU A 211 -20.57 -9.09 10.16
N ASP A 212 -20.33 -9.30 8.86
CA ASP A 212 -19.25 -10.16 8.38
C ASP A 212 -17.87 -9.57 8.63
N VAL A 213 -17.79 -8.23 8.73
CA VAL A 213 -16.55 -7.49 8.97
C VAL A 213 -16.20 -7.45 10.44
N LYS A 214 -17.20 -7.43 11.34
CA LYS A 214 -17.07 -7.42 12.81
C LYS A 214 -16.67 -8.79 13.36
#